data_5e94ae9c29c199b1bf6c0437c44d7b3f
#
_entry.id   5e94ae9c29c199b1bf6c0437c44d7b3f
#
_cell.length_a   1.000
_cell.length_b   1.000
_cell.length_c   1.000
_cell.angle_alpha   90.00
_cell.angle_beta   90.00
_cell.angle_gamma   90.00
#
_symmetry.space_group_name_H-M   'P 1'
#
loop_
_entity.id
_entity.type
_entity.pdbx_description
1 polymer ?
#
loop_
_entity_poly.entity_id
_entity_poly.type
_entity_poly.pdbx_seq_one_letter_code
_entity_poly.pdbx_strand_id
1 'polypeptide(L)'
;IIPYASSLDHVGYFTTCIDDACKMLEVLAGRDDRDMTSSYREVLPYLSNLNADVKGKKVLVFKNVVDAISNNDVKDLFNKVVEGLKADGAIVKEVTFDEKLMKAILPTYYIIANAEATANHSNLDGINFGRRADGKTMEEIMINSRSEGFGPWIKKRFVFGSYALFEENQERILKKAH
;
A
#
# COMPACT_ATOMS: atom_id res chain seq x y z
N ILE A 1 1.65 4.74 15.36
CA ILE A 1 0.70 4.20 14.36
C ILE A 1 0.67 2.68 14.54
N ILE A 2 -0.51 2.11 14.60
CA ILE A 2 -0.68 0.64 14.65
C ILE A 2 -0.46 0.11 13.23
N PRO A 3 0.50 -0.80 13.01
CA PRO A 3 0.77 -1.31 11.68
C PRO A 3 -0.33 -2.28 11.23
N TYR A 4 -0.70 -2.20 9.96
CA TYR A 4 -1.51 -3.21 9.29
C TYR A 4 -0.61 -4.27 8.64
N ALA A 5 0.20 -3.86 7.67
CA ALA A 5 1.20 -4.69 7.01
C ALA A 5 2.52 -3.91 7.00
N SER A 6 3.39 -4.15 7.98
CA SER A 6 4.56 -3.31 8.28
C SER A 6 5.51 -3.13 7.10
N SER A 7 5.61 -4.12 6.22
CA SER A 7 6.45 -4.04 5.01
C SER A 7 5.83 -3.24 3.87
N LEU A 8 4.52 -2.95 3.94
CA LEU A 8 3.74 -2.30 2.88
C LEU A 8 3.08 -0.99 3.32
N ASP A 9 2.97 -0.73 4.63
CA ASP A 9 2.32 0.45 5.15
C ASP A 9 3.07 1.72 4.76
N HIS A 10 2.32 2.72 4.32
CA HIS A 10 2.83 4.04 4.00
C HIS A 10 1.96 5.10 4.68
N VAL A 11 2.59 6.13 5.23
CA VAL A 11 1.89 7.31 5.73
C VAL A 11 1.56 8.21 4.56
N GLY A 12 0.29 8.56 4.42
CA GLY A 12 -0.20 9.47 3.41
C GLY A 12 -0.96 10.65 4.02
N TYR A 13 -1.19 11.67 3.23
CA TYR A 13 -1.96 12.86 3.60
C TYR A 13 -2.80 13.35 2.42
N PHE A 14 -3.82 14.13 2.71
CA PHE A 14 -4.70 14.72 1.72
C PHE A 14 -4.57 16.24 1.74
N THR A 15 -4.46 16.84 0.57
CA THR A 15 -4.41 18.29 0.38
C THR A 15 -5.34 18.71 -0.74
N THR A 16 -5.71 19.98 -0.78
CA THR A 16 -6.56 20.56 -1.81
C THR A 16 -5.76 21.10 -3.01
N CYS A 17 -4.44 21.27 -2.86
CA CYS A 17 -3.55 21.68 -3.94
C CYS A 17 -2.17 21.01 -3.82
N ILE A 18 -1.43 21.01 -4.91
CA ILE A 18 -0.09 20.37 -4.98
C ILE A 18 0.93 21.14 -4.15
N ASP A 19 0.84 22.47 -4.08
CA ASP A 19 1.73 23.30 -3.25
C ASP A 19 1.73 22.85 -1.79
N ASP A 20 0.54 22.61 -1.24
CA ASP A 20 0.40 22.14 0.13
C ASP A 20 0.88 20.68 0.27
N ALA A 21 0.71 19.85 -0.76
CA ALA A 21 1.29 18.51 -0.77
C ALA A 21 2.82 18.57 -0.70
N CYS A 22 3.46 19.45 -1.45
CA CYS A 22 4.91 19.66 -1.41
C CYS A 22 5.38 20.12 -0.02
N LYS A 23 4.71 21.13 0.55
CA LYS A 23 5.03 21.63 1.90
C LYS A 23 4.89 20.54 2.96
N MET A 24 3.79 19.78 2.92
CA MET A 24 3.58 18.67 3.84
C MET A 24 4.67 17.61 3.71
N LEU A 25 5.06 17.27 2.48
CA LEU A 25 6.10 16.29 2.23
C LEU A 25 7.47 16.78 2.75
N GLU A 26 7.81 18.05 2.56
CA GLU A 26 9.05 18.65 3.08
C GLU A 26 9.13 18.59 4.61
N VAL A 27 7.99 18.70 5.31
CA VAL A 27 7.92 18.64 6.78
C VAL A 27 7.90 17.20 7.30
N LEU A 28 7.18 16.29 6.62
CA LEU A 28 6.94 14.93 7.10
C LEU A 28 8.04 13.95 6.67
N ALA A 29 8.70 14.18 5.55
CA ALA A 29 9.80 13.35 5.09
C ALA A 29 11.06 13.58 5.93
N GLY A 30 11.93 12.58 5.94
CA GLY A 30 13.22 12.69 6.61
C GLY A 30 13.52 11.50 7.51
N ARG A 31 14.70 11.53 8.11
CA ARG A 31 15.16 10.48 9.01
C ARG A 31 14.51 10.62 10.39
N ASP A 32 13.97 9.53 10.91
CA ASP A 32 13.64 9.35 12.33
C ASP A 32 14.49 8.20 12.88
N ASP A 33 15.34 8.51 13.86
CA ASP A 33 16.25 7.52 14.48
C ASP A 33 15.51 6.47 15.33
N ARG A 34 14.22 6.69 15.60
CA ARG A 34 13.35 5.74 16.29
C ARG A 34 12.64 4.80 15.33
N ASP A 35 12.77 5.04 14.03
CA ASP A 35 12.23 4.19 12.96
C ASP A 35 13.36 3.65 12.08
N MET A 36 13.68 2.37 12.26
CA MET A 36 14.71 1.65 11.50
C MET A 36 14.45 1.60 9.99
N THR A 37 13.21 1.83 9.56
CA THR A 37 12.82 1.79 8.14
C THR A 37 12.96 3.15 7.45
N SER A 38 13.13 4.24 8.20
CA SER A 38 13.26 5.57 7.61
C SER A 38 14.56 5.74 6.82
N SER A 39 14.47 6.41 5.67
CA SER A 39 15.61 6.61 4.75
C SER A 39 16.64 7.60 5.30
N TYR A 40 17.91 7.39 4.94
CA TYR A 40 19.00 8.37 5.19
C TYR A 40 19.10 9.45 4.11
N ARG A 41 18.21 9.44 3.10
CA ARG A 41 18.22 10.44 2.03
C ARG A 41 17.80 11.80 2.57
N GLU A 42 18.44 12.84 2.06
CA GLU A 42 18.03 14.22 2.31
C GLU A 42 16.64 14.48 1.74
N VAL A 43 15.88 15.33 2.42
CA VAL A 43 14.59 15.82 1.94
C VAL A 43 14.85 16.82 0.83
N LEU A 44 14.26 16.57 -0.34
CA LEU A 44 14.40 17.47 -1.48
C LEU A 44 13.48 18.69 -1.34
N PRO A 45 13.84 19.84 -1.91
CA PRO A 45 12.98 21.02 -1.93
C PRO A 45 11.86 20.87 -2.98
N TYR A 46 10.83 20.11 -2.65
CA TYR A 46 9.76 19.74 -3.58
C TYR A 46 8.98 20.96 -4.07
N LEU A 47 8.69 21.92 -3.20
CA LEU A 47 7.94 23.13 -3.56
C LEU A 47 8.68 23.97 -4.58
N SER A 48 9.98 24.15 -4.42
CA SER A 48 10.78 24.95 -5.37
C SER A 48 10.92 24.29 -6.75
N ASN A 49 10.76 22.96 -6.81
CA ASN A 49 10.82 22.18 -8.04
C ASN A 49 9.46 21.93 -8.68
N LEU A 50 8.38 22.40 -8.08
CA LEU A 50 7.01 22.10 -8.53
C LEU A 50 6.74 22.55 -9.98
N ASN A 51 7.30 23.69 -10.37
CA ASN A 51 7.15 24.25 -11.70
C ASN A 51 8.30 23.90 -12.66
N ALA A 52 9.09 22.87 -12.33
CA ALA A 52 10.14 22.40 -13.20
C ALA A 52 9.57 21.86 -14.52
N ASP A 53 10.21 22.22 -15.64
CA ASP A 53 9.83 21.78 -16.97
C ASP A 53 9.89 20.24 -17.08
N VAL A 54 8.92 19.66 -17.78
CA VAL A 54 8.90 18.23 -18.12
C VAL A 54 9.64 17.91 -19.42
N LYS A 55 10.11 18.93 -20.14
CA LYS A 55 10.83 18.78 -21.40
C LYS A 55 12.04 17.85 -21.26
N GLY A 56 12.11 16.86 -22.13
CA GLY A 56 13.18 15.86 -22.12
C GLY A 56 13.06 14.79 -21.01
N LYS A 57 12.10 14.91 -20.08
CA LYS A 57 11.84 13.86 -19.09
C LYS A 57 11.35 12.59 -19.80
N LYS A 58 11.86 11.43 -19.39
CA LYS A 58 11.45 10.13 -19.93
C LYS A 58 10.28 9.58 -19.15
N VAL A 59 9.18 9.28 -19.83
CA VAL A 59 7.96 8.71 -19.26
C VAL A 59 7.70 7.37 -19.93
N LEU A 60 7.48 6.31 -19.14
CA LEU A 60 7.07 5.00 -19.62
C LEU A 60 5.57 4.82 -19.42
N VAL A 61 4.88 4.37 -20.46
CA VAL A 61 3.47 4.02 -20.45
C VAL A 61 3.34 2.51 -20.66
N PHE A 62 2.82 1.80 -19.68
CA PHE A 62 2.54 0.36 -19.80
C PHE A 62 1.28 0.15 -20.62
N LYS A 63 1.44 -0.03 -21.93
CA LYS A 63 0.34 -0.11 -22.89
C LYS A 63 -0.71 -1.16 -22.51
N ASN A 64 -0.29 -2.38 -22.20
CA ASN A 64 -1.21 -3.46 -21.84
C ASN A 64 -1.95 -3.22 -20.51
N VAL A 65 -1.40 -2.42 -19.59
CA VAL A 65 -2.10 -1.99 -18.38
C VAL A 65 -3.20 -0.98 -18.72
N VAL A 66 -2.86 0.00 -19.56
CA VAL A 66 -3.83 1.01 -20.04
C VAL A 66 -4.95 0.37 -20.87
N ASP A 67 -4.60 -0.58 -21.73
CA ASP A 67 -5.57 -1.30 -22.55
C ASP A 67 -6.56 -2.13 -21.72
N ALA A 68 -6.14 -2.61 -20.54
CA ALA A 68 -6.98 -3.36 -19.59
C ALA A 68 -7.95 -2.47 -18.77
N ILE A 69 -7.85 -1.14 -18.86
CA ILE A 69 -8.79 -0.23 -18.18
C ILE A 69 -10.17 -0.40 -18.83
N SER A 70 -11.15 -0.86 -18.05
CA SER A 70 -12.52 -1.10 -18.51
C SER A 70 -13.40 0.14 -18.57
N ASN A 71 -13.07 1.18 -17.79
CA ASN A 71 -13.81 2.45 -17.80
C ASN A 71 -13.23 3.38 -18.86
N ASN A 72 -14.02 3.67 -19.90
CA ASN A 72 -13.59 4.51 -21.02
C ASN A 72 -13.23 5.94 -20.59
N ASP A 73 -14.01 6.56 -19.69
CA ASP A 73 -13.72 7.93 -19.24
C ASP A 73 -12.36 8.03 -18.56
N VAL A 74 -12.01 7.00 -17.75
CA VAL A 74 -10.69 6.92 -17.09
C VAL A 74 -9.59 6.72 -18.12
N LYS A 75 -9.81 5.86 -19.11
CA LYS A 75 -8.85 5.61 -20.18
C LYS A 75 -8.61 6.84 -21.04
N ASP A 76 -9.67 7.55 -21.40
CA ASP A 76 -9.60 8.77 -22.21
C ASP A 76 -8.90 9.90 -21.46
N LEU A 77 -9.20 10.08 -20.16
CA LEU A 77 -8.49 11.04 -19.32
C LEU A 77 -6.99 10.71 -19.20
N PHE A 78 -6.65 9.44 -19.01
CA PHE A 78 -5.26 9.00 -18.96
C PHE A 78 -4.53 9.32 -20.28
N ASN A 79 -5.13 8.98 -21.42
CA ASN A 79 -4.57 9.27 -22.74
C ASN A 79 -4.40 10.78 -22.96
N LYS A 80 -5.37 11.59 -22.53
CA LYS A 80 -5.28 13.06 -22.61
C LYS A 80 -4.10 13.60 -21.80
N VAL A 81 -3.84 13.05 -20.61
CA VAL A 81 -2.67 13.42 -19.80
C VAL A 81 -1.37 13.03 -20.51
N VAL A 82 -1.30 11.83 -21.12
CA VAL A 82 -0.13 11.39 -21.88
C VAL A 82 0.14 12.30 -23.07
N GLU A 83 -0.89 12.70 -23.81
CA GLU A 83 -0.75 13.65 -24.94
C GLU A 83 -0.30 15.06 -24.46
N GLY A 84 -0.80 15.53 -23.30
CA GLY A 84 -0.34 16.76 -22.68
C GLY A 84 1.17 16.70 -22.35
N LEU A 85 1.63 15.63 -21.75
CA LEU A 85 3.05 15.43 -21.45
C LEU A 85 3.93 15.45 -22.73
N LYS A 86 3.46 14.84 -23.81
CA LYS A 86 4.15 14.89 -25.10
C LYS A 86 4.21 16.32 -25.67
N ALA A 87 3.10 17.05 -25.57
CA ALA A 87 3.01 18.43 -26.02
C ALA A 87 3.96 19.35 -25.25
N ASP A 88 4.13 19.09 -23.95
CA ASP A 88 5.05 19.79 -23.06
C ASP A 88 6.52 19.33 -23.23
N GLY A 89 6.78 18.44 -24.20
CA GLY A 89 8.13 18.02 -24.57
C GLY A 89 8.71 16.84 -23.80
N ALA A 90 7.90 16.10 -23.05
CA ALA A 90 8.34 14.84 -22.45
C ALA A 90 8.54 13.75 -23.52
N ILE A 91 9.54 12.87 -23.29
CA ILE A 91 9.81 11.73 -24.16
C ILE A 91 9.00 10.54 -23.64
N VAL A 92 7.81 10.34 -24.23
CA VAL A 92 6.93 9.25 -23.86
C VAL A 92 7.24 8.00 -24.67
N LYS A 93 7.46 6.87 -24.00
CA LYS A 93 7.69 5.57 -24.62
C LYS A 93 6.66 4.56 -24.11
N GLU A 94 5.97 3.90 -25.03
CA GLU A 94 5.11 2.76 -24.72
C GLU A 94 5.96 1.50 -24.52
N VAL A 95 5.65 0.75 -23.47
CA VAL A 95 6.28 -0.53 -23.15
C VAL A 95 5.21 -1.53 -22.73
N THR A 96 5.52 -2.81 -22.80
CA THR A 96 4.64 -3.87 -22.32
C THR A 96 5.17 -4.39 -20.98
N PHE A 97 4.32 -4.43 -19.97
CA PHE A 97 4.62 -5.08 -18.72
C PHE A 97 4.39 -6.60 -18.83
N ASP A 98 5.20 -7.41 -18.16
CA ASP A 98 5.02 -8.86 -18.18
C ASP A 98 3.65 -9.27 -17.62
N GLU A 99 2.86 -9.98 -18.44
CA GLU A 99 1.49 -10.33 -18.08
C GLU A 99 1.40 -11.33 -16.92
N LYS A 100 2.40 -12.20 -16.75
CA LYS A 100 2.43 -13.17 -15.65
C LYS A 100 2.67 -12.43 -14.33
N LEU A 101 3.59 -11.47 -14.35
CA LEU A 101 3.84 -10.60 -13.19
C LEU A 101 2.61 -9.75 -12.87
N MET A 102 1.96 -9.16 -13.87
CA MET A 102 0.70 -8.43 -13.65
C MET A 102 -0.36 -9.26 -12.93
N LYS A 103 -0.57 -10.50 -13.39
CA LYS A 103 -1.54 -11.43 -12.78
C LYS A 103 -1.13 -11.86 -11.37
N ALA A 104 0.16 -11.84 -11.05
CA ALA A 104 0.70 -12.22 -9.75
C ALA A 104 0.64 -11.09 -8.71
N ILE A 105 0.59 -9.81 -9.11
CA ILE A 105 0.65 -8.65 -8.19
C ILE A 105 -0.40 -8.74 -7.08
N LEU A 106 -1.66 -8.89 -7.44
CA LEU A 106 -2.76 -8.88 -6.47
C LEU A 106 -2.74 -10.09 -5.53
N PRO A 107 -2.57 -11.34 -6.00
CA PRO A 107 -2.38 -12.49 -5.11
C PRO A 107 -1.18 -12.34 -4.17
N THR A 108 -0.04 -11.89 -4.68
CA THR A 108 1.17 -11.64 -3.88
C THR A 108 0.90 -10.62 -2.78
N TYR A 109 0.29 -9.48 -3.12
CA TYR A 109 -0.11 -8.48 -2.15
C TYR A 109 -1.02 -9.07 -1.05
N TYR A 110 -2.04 -9.83 -1.44
CA TYR A 110 -2.96 -10.41 -0.45
C TYR A 110 -2.28 -11.41 0.49
N ILE A 111 -1.36 -12.21 -0.02
CA ILE A 111 -0.62 -13.16 0.83
C ILE A 111 0.22 -12.42 1.86
N ILE A 112 1.06 -11.49 1.43
CA ILE A 112 1.96 -10.74 2.31
C ILE A 112 1.15 -9.87 3.28
N ALA A 113 0.25 -9.02 2.77
CA ALA A 113 -0.52 -8.09 3.58
C ALA A 113 -1.40 -8.80 4.63
N ASN A 114 -2.04 -9.92 4.27
CA ASN A 114 -2.89 -10.63 5.21
C ASN A 114 -2.08 -11.42 6.25
N ALA A 115 -0.93 -11.97 5.90
CA ALA A 115 -0.03 -12.63 6.85
C ALA A 115 0.48 -11.62 7.88
N GLU A 116 0.99 -10.48 7.43
CA GLU A 116 1.48 -9.42 8.32
C GLU A 116 0.35 -8.81 9.16
N ALA A 117 -0.83 -8.54 8.57
CA ALA A 117 -1.98 -8.03 9.30
C ALA A 117 -2.45 -9.01 10.40
N THR A 118 -2.42 -10.30 10.14
CA THR A 118 -2.76 -11.33 11.13
C THR A 118 -1.80 -11.29 12.31
N ALA A 119 -0.49 -11.20 12.04
CA ALA A 119 0.53 -11.09 13.08
C ALA A 119 0.41 -9.77 13.86
N ASN A 120 0.34 -8.64 13.15
CA ASN A 120 0.30 -7.30 13.74
C ASN A 120 -0.94 -7.04 14.60
N HIS A 121 -2.10 -7.61 14.22
CA HIS A 121 -3.36 -7.43 14.97
C HIS A 121 -3.63 -8.55 15.98
N SER A 122 -2.69 -9.46 16.20
CA SER A 122 -2.86 -10.53 17.19
C SER A 122 -3.00 -9.99 18.62
N ASN A 123 -2.36 -8.85 18.93
CA ASN A 123 -2.42 -8.18 20.23
C ASN A 123 -3.72 -7.40 20.49
N LEU A 124 -4.57 -7.21 19.49
CA LEU A 124 -5.89 -6.58 19.65
C LEU A 124 -6.90 -7.66 20.10
N ASP A 125 -6.73 -8.12 21.31
CA ASP A 125 -7.42 -9.29 21.88
C ASP A 125 -8.37 -8.92 23.03
N GLY A 126 -8.44 -7.64 23.40
CA GLY A 126 -9.27 -7.18 24.53
C GLY A 126 -8.62 -7.42 25.91
N ILE A 127 -7.43 -8.03 25.96
CA ILE A 127 -6.64 -8.20 27.19
C ILE A 127 -5.48 -7.20 27.18
N ASN A 128 -4.61 -7.29 26.16
CA ASN A 128 -3.46 -6.42 26.00
C ASN A 128 -3.86 -5.05 25.42
N PHE A 129 -4.60 -5.09 24.31
CA PHE A 129 -5.02 -3.88 23.59
C PHE A 129 -6.40 -4.05 22.97
N GLY A 130 -6.97 -2.92 22.55
CA GLY A 130 -8.23 -2.86 21.86
C GLY A 130 -9.46 -2.86 22.77
N ARG A 131 -10.63 -2.96 22.13
CA ARG A 131 -11.91 -3.06 22.83
C ARG A 131 -11.98 -4.37 23.59
N ARG A 132 -12.40 -4.31 24.84
CA ARG A 132 -12.67 -5.47 25.69
C ARG A 132 -14.17 -5.78 25.69
N ALA A 133 -14.54 -6.99 25.32
CA ALA A 133 -15.87 -7.53 25.47
C ALA A 133 -15.98 -8.35 26.78
N ASP A 134 -17.21 -8.65 27.20
CA ASP A 134 -17.45 -9.47 28.37
C ASP A 134 -17.16 -10.95 28.10
N GLY A 135 -16.74 -11.67 29.13
CA GLY A 135 -16.50 -13.10 29.10
C GLY A 135 -16.21 -13.62 30.52
N LYS A 136 -16.45 -14.90 30.76
CA LYS A 136 -16.21 -15.55 32.07
C LYS A 136 -14.77 -15.99 32.23
N THR A 137 -14.06 -16.22 31.11
CA THR A 137 -12.66 -16.62 31.07
C THR A 137 -11.87 -15.67 30.18
N MET A 138 -10.54 -15.67 30.29
CA MET A 138 -9.69 -14.90 29.39
C MET A 138 -9.92 -15.28 27.93
N GLU A 139 -10.05 -16.56 27.64
CA GLU A 139 -10.31 -17.06 26.29
C GLU A 139 -11.64 -16.53 25.73
N GLU A 140 -12.73 -16.58 26.53
CA GLU A 140 -14.01 -15.99 26.14
C GLU A 140 -13.90 -14.48 25.86
N ILE A 141 -13.20 -13.75 26.72
CA ILE A 141 -12.97 -12.31 26.52
C ILE A 141 -12.24 -12.07 25.20
N MET A 142 -11.18 -12.80 24.91
CA MET A 142 -10.42 -12.67 23.66
C MET A 142 -11.27 -13.00 22.44
N ILE A 143 -11.99 -14.12 22.46
CA ILE A 143 -12.88 -14.55 21.38
C ILE A 143 -13.98 -13.51 21.13
N ASN A 144 -14.66 -13.07 22.18
CA ASN A 144 -15.76 -12.11 22.08
C ASN A 144 -15.24 -10.73 21.61
N SER A 145 -14.12 -10.26 22.18
CA SER A 145 -13.52 -8.98 21.80
C SER A 145 -13.16 -8.93 20.31
N ARG A 146 -12.54 -9.99 19.81
CA ARG A 146 -12.17 -10.09 18.39
C ARG A 146 -13.39 -10.32 17.49
N SER A 147 -14.35 -11.14 17.94
CA SER A 147 -15.55 -11.44 17.16
C SER A 147 -16.46 -10.23 16.99
N GLU A 148 -16.59 -9.39 18.00
CA GLU A 148 -17.40 -8.18 17.97
C GLU A 148 -16.62 -6.99 17.41
N GLY A 149 -15.30 -6.90 17.68
CA GLY A 149 -14.47 -5.76 17.32
C GLY A 149 -14.06 -5.71 15.85
N PHE A 150 -13.95 -6.87 15.19
CA PHE A 150 -13.55 -6.93 13.78
C PHE A 150 -14.74 -7.23 12.87
N GLY A 151 -14.89 -6.41 11.83
CA GLY A 151 -15.89 -6.63 10.79
C GLY A 151 -15.59 -7.88 9.95
N PRO A 152 -16.60 -8.40 9.20
CA PRO A 152 -16.49 -9.66 8.44
C PRO A 152 -15.32 -9.67 7.45
N TRP A 153 -15.06 -8.57 6.78
CA TRP A 153 -13.99 -8.45 5.79
C TRP A 153 -12.60 -8.57 6.41
N ILE A 154 -12.39 -7.99 7.59
CA ILE A 154 -11.12 -8.10 8.31
C ILE A 154 -10.93 -9.53 8.85
N LYS A 155 -11.97 -10.13 9.43
CA LYS A 155 -11.92 -11.53 9.87
C LYS A 155 -11.55 -12.49 8.74
N LYS A 156 -12.13 -12.29 7.54
CA LYS A 156 -11.76 -13.06 6.34
C LYS A 156 -10.28 -12.93 5.99
N ARG A 157 -9.71 -11.72 6.13
CA ARG A 157 -8.29 -11.48 5.89
C ARG A 157 -7.40 -12.20 6.91
N PHE A 158 -7.81 -12.22 8.18
CA PHE A 158 -7.07 -12.95 9.23
C PHE A 158 -7.10 -14.47 9.01
N VAL A 159 -8.21 -15.03 8.56
CA VAL A 159 -8.27 -16.45 8.19
C VAL A 159 -7.29 -16.75 7.05
N PHE A 160 -7.25 -15.89 6.05
CA PHE A 160 -6.34 -16.05 4.92
C PHE A 160 -4.87 -15.91 5.34
N GLY A 161 -4.58 -14.90 6.19
CA GLY A 161 -3.24 -14.68 6.73
C GLY A 161 -2.79 -15.83 7.63
N SER A 162 -3.66 -16.33 8.50
CA SER A 162 -3.37 -17.51 9.34
C SER A 162 -3.00 -18.73 8.49
N TYR A 163 -3.74 -18.97 7.40
CA TYR A 163 -3.44 -20.07 6.49
C TYR A 163 -2.04 -19.94 5.87
N ALA A 164 -1.63 -18.74 5.47
CA ALA A 164 -0.30 -18.50 4.92
C ALA A 164 0.82 -18.64 5.97
N LEU A 165 0.50 -18.39 7.25
CA LEU A 165 1.45 -18.46 8.37
C LEU A 165 1.65 -19.88 8.93
N PHE A 166 0.78 -20.85 8.63
CA PHE A 166 1.00 -22.24 9.04
C PHE A 166 2.30 -22.77 8.45
N GLU A 167 3.07 -23.52 9.26
CA GLU A 167 4.40 -24.01 8.91
C GLU A 167 4.42 -24.72 7.55
N GLU A 168 3.44 -25.60 7.30
CA GLU A 168 3.28 -26.34 6.05
C GLU A 168 3.04 -25.46 4.80
N ASN A 169 2.60 -24.21 5.00
CA ASN A 169 2.28 -23.28 3.92
C ASN A 169 3.36 -22.20 3.72
N GLN A 170 4.25 -22.01 4.69
CA GLN A 170 5.24 -20.92 4.61
C GLN A 170 6.12 -21.03 3.38
N GLU A 171 6.70 -22.20 3.09
CA GLU A 171 7.57 -22.41 1.92
C GLU A 171 6.80 -22.24 0.60
N ARG A 172 5.63 -22.83 0.53
CA ARG A 172 4.85 -22.91 -0.70
C ARG A 172 4.12 -21.62 -1.05
N ILE A 173 3.72 -20.84 -0.06
CA ILE A 173 2.85 -19.68 -0.21
C ILE A 173 3.57 -18.39 0.20
N LEU A 174 3.96 -18.25 1.47
CA LEU A 174 4.46 -16.98 2.00
C LEU A 174 5.83 -16.62 1.44
N LYS A 175 6.81 -17.52 1.54
CA LYS A 175 8.16 -17.26 1.00
C LYS A 175 8.18 -17.11 -0.52
N LYS A 176 7.23 -17.75 -1.21
CA LYS A 176 7.11 -17.60 -2.66
C LYS A 176 6.50 -16.24 -3.05
N ALA A 177 5.75 -15.60 -2.16
CA ALA A 177 5.20 -14.28 -2.39
C ALA A 177 6.24 -13.16 -2.13
N HIS A 178 7.17 -13.38 -1.20
CA HIS A 178 8.36 -12.54 -0.98
C HIS A 178 9.41 -12.75 -2.06
#